data_d46235a62bbdc2348f3c3bf360bb785d
#
_entry.id   d46235a62bbdc2348f3c3bf360bb785d
#
_cell.length_a   1.000
_cell.length_b   1.000
_cell.length_c   1.000
_cell.angle_alpha   90.00
_cell.angle_beta   90.00
_cell.angle_gamma   90.00
#
_symmetry.space_group_name_H-M   'P 1'
#
loop_
_entity.id
_entity.type
_entity.pdbx_description
1 polymer ?
#
loop_
_entity_poly.entity_id
_entity_poly.type
_entity_poly.pdbx_seq_one_letter_code
_entity_poly.pdbx_strand_id
1 'polypeptide(L)'
;MKQIILLLLFIPLVSFSQLNKFSANNIQEFKSWMNYAELENKAVIIDFVADWCGPCKTMDKQLWNSEEFKLLKNYIFIEVDIDKNTQLARKYGITSIPRVIVEVANNQKDVLIDKSGFRSKNQHLSELQYINQFDLKEVYLANNESEYGSAYRNLFISDKKKSYTTLLKLSSKHFKKALKKEKNTINQLNIIYNLKLKGSSKKANKNLEKLKLDKANLSEMENEIFQNIITNSI
;
A
#
# COMPACT_ATOMS: atom_id res chain seq x y z
N MET A 1 -21.05 -55.41 25.64
CA MET A 1 -20.65 -54.56 24.50
C MET A 1 -20.26 -53.19 25.03
N LYS A 2 -18.97 -52.89 25.11
CA LYS A 2 -18.47 -51.57 25.57
C LYS A 2 -18.40 -50.65 24.37
N GLN A 3 -19.21 -49.60 24.32
CA GLN A 3 -19.11 -48.53 23.33
C GLN A 3 -17.91 -47.66 23.68
N ILE A 4 -16.91 -47.67 22.81
CA ILE A 4 -15.78 -46.72 22.85
C ILE A 4 -16.27 -45.43 22.21
N ILE A 5 -16.54 -44.42 23.04
CA ILE A 5 -16.81 -43.05 22.57
C ILE A 5 -15.47 -42.46 22.14
N LEU A 6 -15.26 -42.40 20.83
CA LEU A 6 -14.10 -41.70 20.22
C LEU A 6 -14.34 -40.20 20.34
N LEU A 7 -13.78 -39.58 21.37
CA LEU A 7 -13.78 -38.12 21.52
C LEU A 7 -12.80 -37.53 20.48
N LEU A 8 -13.31 -37.13 19.32
CA LEU A 8 -12.57 -36.31 18.34
C LEU A 8 -12.31 -34.95 19.00
N LEU A 9 -11.13 -34.80 19.56
CA LEU A 9 -10.57 -33.49 19.93
C LEU A 9 -10.43 -32.66 18.66
N PHE A 10 -11.43 -31.82 18.39
CA PHE A 10 -11.32 -30.73 17.45
C PHE A 10 -10.30 -29.71 18.02
N ILE A 11 -9.02 -29.92 17.78
CA ILE A 11 -8.02 -28.89 18.02
C ILE A 11 -8.21 -27.91 16.87
N PRO A 12 -8.66 -26.67 17.13
CA PRO A 12 -8.65 -25.65 16.08
C PRO A 12 -7.18 -25.47 15.71
N LEU A 13 -6.83 -25.82 14.48
CA LEU A 13 -5.58 -25.41 13.85
C LEU A 13 -5.63 -23.87 13.73
N VAL A 14 -5.30 -23.20 14.83
CA VAL A 14 -5.02 -21.78 14.81
C VAL A 14 -3.68 -21.68 14.07
N SER A 15 -3.76 -21.55 12.77
CA SER A 15 -2.61 -21.15 11.95
C SER A 15 -2.19 -19.76 12.43
N PHE A 16 -1.25 -19.70 13.34
CA PHE A 16 -0.53 -18.46 13.62
C PHE A 16 0.29 -18.16 12.37
N SER A 17 -0.33 -17.41 11.45
CA SER A 17 0.42 -16.81 10.34
C SER A 17 1.39 -15.81 10.95
N GLN A 18 2.62 -16.27 11.20
CA GLN A 18 3.72 -15.36 11.56
C GLN A 18 4.09 -14.53 10.34
N LEU A 19 4.56 -13.31 10.59
CA LEU A 19 5.14 -12.47 9.54
C LEU A 19 6.30 -13.22 8.87
N ASN A 20 6.25 -13.39 7.56
CA ASN A 20 7.33 -14.03 6.80
C ASN A 20 8.46 -13.04 6.60
N LYS A 21 9.61 -13.30 7.23
CA LYS A 21 10.85 -12.52 7.13
C LYS A 21 11.82 -13.25 6.19
N PHE A 22 12.24 -12.57 5.14
CA PHE A 22 13.14 -13.08 4.11
C PHE A 22 14.36 -12.17 3.95
N SER A 23 15.47 -12.74 3.46
CA SER A 23 16.61 -11.96 2.99
C SER A 23 16.70 -12.06 1.47
N ALA A 24 17.10 -11.00 0.81
CA ALA A 24 17.33 -10.97 -0.62
C ALA A 24 18.82 -10.68 -0.90
N ASN A 25 19.59 -11.73 -1.21
CA ASN A 25 21.01 -11.61 -1.51
C ASN A 25 21.28 -11.20 -2.96
N ASN A 26 20.29 -11.28 -3.83
CA ASN A 26 20.37 -10.89 -5.24
C ASN A 26 19.01 -10.43 -5.76
N ILE A 27 19.02 -9.83 -6.96
CA ILE A 27 17.81 -9.27 -7.59
C ILE A 27 16.77 -10.36 -7.92
N GLN A 28 17.20 -11.60 -8.15
CA GLN A 28 16.28 -12.68 -8.50
C GLN A 28 15.49 -13.15 -7.27
N GLU A 29 16.16 -13.33 -6.14
CA GLU A 29 15.50 -13.64 -4.87
C GLU A 29 14.51 -12.54 -4.50
N PHE A 30 14.94 -11.27 -4.61
CA PHE A 30 14.05 -10.13 -4.37
C PHE A 30 12.78 -10.20 -5.23
N LYS A 31 12.92 -10.45 -6.55
CA LYS A 31 11.75 -10.59 -7.44
C LYS A 31 10.85 -11.74 -7.03
N SER A 32 11.42 -12.87 -6.59
CA SER A 32 10.61 -14.01 -6.14
C SER A 32 9.77 -13.67 -4.92
N TRP A 33 10.33 -12.92 -3.95
CA TRP A 33 9.58 -12.47 -2.78
C TRP A 33 8.52 -11.40 -3.12
N MET A 34 8.81 -10.52 -4.08
CA MET A 34 7.80 -9.57 -4.59
C MET A 34 6.63 -10.31 -5.24
N ASN A 35 6.89 -11.31 -6.09
CA ASN A 35 5.85 -12.13 -6.69
C ASN A 35 5.04 -12.90 -5.63
N TYR A 36 5.70 -13.41 -4.60
CA TYR A 36 5.02 -14.07 -3.49
C TYR A 36 4.08 -13.09 -2.74
N ALA A 37 4.53 -11.87 -2.50
CA ALA A 37 3.70 -10.85 -1.87
C ALA A 37 2.46 -10.48 -2.72
N GLU A 38 2.61 -10.42 -4.05
CA GLU A 38 1.51 -10.20 -4.99
C GLU A 38 0.48 -11.34 -4.90
N LEU A 39 0.90 -12.60 -4.90
CA LEU A 39 0.03 -13.76 -4.76
C LEU A 39 -0.73 -13.79 -3.44
N GLU A 40 -0.10 -13.32 -2.37
CA GLU A 40 -0.69 -13.25 -1.03
C GLU A 40 -1.49 -11.96 -0.77
N ASN A 41 -1.57 -11.05 -1.75
CA ASN A 41 -2.18 -9.71 -1.63
C ASN A 41 -1.62 -8.89 -0.45
N LYS A 42 -0.32 -9.01 -0.17
CA LYS A 42 0.37 -8.35 0.95
C LYS A 42 1.24 -7.19 0.50
N ALA A 43 1.35 -6.17 1.33
CA ALA A 43 2.37 -5.15 1.14
C ALA A 43 3.76 -5.72 1.46
N VAL A 44 4.80 -5.12 0.90
CA VAL A 44 6.19 -5.51 1.16
C VAL A 44 6.87 -4.44 1.99
N ILE A 45 7.47 -4.85 3.10
CA ILE A 45 8.43 -4.04 3.85
C ILE A 45 9.81 -4.40 3.33
N ILE A 46 10.54 -3.43 2.82
CA ILE A 46 11.93 -3.58 2.37
C ILE A 46 12.81 -2.81 3.34
N ASP A 47 13.66 -3.52 4.07
CA ASP A 47 14.63 -2.94 5.01
C ASP A 47 16.04 -3.00 4.41
N PHE A 48 16.58 -1.83 4.04
CA PHE A 48 17.93 -1.73 3.52
C PHE A 48 18.92 -1.54 4.65
N VAL A 49 19.84 -2.50 4.77
CA VAL A 49 20.80 -2.65 5.88
C VAL A 49 22.23 -2.89 5.40
N ALA A 50 23.17 -2.93 6.32
CA ALA A 50 24.53 -3.47 6.13
C ALA A 50 25.10 -3.96 7.45
N ASP A 51 26.07 -4.87 7.40
CA ASP A 51 26.71 -5.44 8.60
C ASP A 51 27.41 -4.39 9.48
N TRP A 52 27.91 -3.31 8.92
CA TRP A 52 28.53 -2.20 9.64
C TRP A 52 27.54 -1.16 10.20
N CYS A 53 26.25 -1.26 9.87
CA CYS A 53 25.22 -0.28 10.26
C CYS A 53 24.76 -0.50 11.70
N GLY A 54 25.32 0.23 12.65
CA GLY A 54 24.90 0.19 14.06
C GLY A 54 23.42 0.50 14.29
N PRO A 55 22.87 1.61 13.72
CA PRO A 55 21.44 1.92 13.82
C PRO A 55 20.52 0.83 13.25
N CYS A 56 20.93 0.12 12.18
CA CYS A 56 20.16 -0.98 11.60
C CYS A 56 20.05 -2.14 12.61
N LYS A 57 21.17 -2.52 13.25
CA LYS A 57 21.19 -3.55 14.30
C LYS A 57 20.29 -3.19 15.49
N THR A 58 20.22 -1.90 15.83
CA THR A 58 19.34 -1.41 16.89
C THR A 58 17.87 -1.55 16.48
N MET A 59 17.53 -1.22 15.23
CA MET A 59 16.17 -1.40 14.69
C MET A 59 15.80 -2.88 14.61
N ASP A 60 16.71 -3.75 14.16
CA ASP A 60 16.44 -5.19 14.12
C ASP A 60 16.07 -5.71 15.50
N LYS A 61 16.87 -5.39 16.52
CA LYS A 61 16.61 -5.82 17.89
C LYS A 61 15.32 -5.26 18.48
N GLN A 62 15.06 -3.96 18.29
CA GLN A 62 13.96 -3.27 18.98
C GLN A 62 12.62 -3.34 18.24
N LEU A 63 12.64 -3.36 16.90
CA LEU A 63 11.44 -3.32 16.07
C LEU A 63 11.18 -4.67 15.41
N TRP A 64 12.08 -5.14 14.52
CA TRP A 64 11.82 -6.30 13.67
C TRP A 64 11.73 -7.63 14.43
N ASN A 65 12.32 -7.71 15.62
CA ASN A 65 12.21 -8.86 16.51
C ASN A 65 11.18 -8.67 17.65
N SER A 66 10.42 -7.55 17.64
CA SER A 66 9.38 -7.33 18.67
C SER A 66 8.14 -8.17 18.43
N GLU A 67 7.44 -8.53 19.51
CA GLU A 67 6.20 -9.32 19.42
C GLU A 67 5.11 -8.55 18.67
N GLU A 68 5.05 -7.21 18.84
CA GLU A 68 4.07 -6.38 18.16
C GLU A 68 4.27 -6.38 16.64
N PHE A 69 5.53 -6.44 16.17
CA PHE A 69 5.82 -6.54 14.75
C PHE A 69 5.44 -7.91 14.19
N LYS A 70 5.71 -8.99 14.91
CA LYS A 70 5.36 -10.36 14.52
C LYS A 70 3.84 -10.56 14.36
N LEU A 71 3.01 -9.73 14.99
CA LEU A 71 1.56 -9.77 14.86
C LEU A 71 1.03 -9.13 13.56
N LEU A 72 1.87 -8.44 12.80
CA LEU A 72 1.48 -7.86 11.52
C LEU A 72 1.36 -8.95 10.45
N LYS A 73 0.14 -9.15 9.92
CA LYS A 73 -0.16 -10.29 9.03
C LYS A 73 -0.16 -9.93 7.54
N ASN A 74 -0.36 -8.64 7.21
CA ASN A 74 -0.57 -8.20 5.82
C ASN A 74 0.72 -7.70 5.17
N TYR A 75 1.87 -8.24 5.60
CA TYR A 75 3.18 -7.91 5.06
C TYR A 75 4.01 -9.12 4.72
N ILE A 76 4.88 -8.94 3.74
CA ILE A 76 6.09 -9.71 3.52
C ILE A 76 7.26 -8.80 3.90
N PHE A 77 8.18 -9.26 4.75
CA PHE A 77 9.37 -8.50 5.14
C PHE A 77 10.57 -9.01 4.36
N ILE A 78 11.27 -8.11 3.67
CA ILE A 78 12.47 -8.40 2.89
C ILE A 78 13.62 -7.53 3.41
N GLU A 79 14.63 -8.18 3.97
CA GLU A 79 15.90 -7.54 4.32
C GLU A 79 16.84 -7.54 3.12
N VAL A 80 17.44 -6.41 2.83
CA VAL A 80 18.36 -6.21 1.72
C VAL A 80 19.67 -5.62 2.23
N ASP A 81 20.72 -6.44 2.26
CA ASP A 81 22.08 -5.98 2.51
C ASP A 81 22.59 -5.22 1.27
N ILE A 82 22.88 -3.92 1.44
CA ILE A 82 23.28 -3.04 0.34
C ILE A 82 24.66 -3.38 -0.24
N ASP A 83 25.53 -4.01 0.56
CA ASP A 83 26.86 -4.43 0.12
C ASP A 83 26.79 -5.71 -0.72
N LYS A 84 25.88 -6.62 -0.36
CA LYS A 84 25.63 -7.86 -1.11
C LYS A 84 24.75 -7.62 -2.34
N ASN A 85 23.81 -6.67 -2.29
CA ASN A 85 22.90 -6.38 -3.39
C ASN A 85 22.96 -4.91 -3.84
N THR A 86 24.14 -4.49 -4.31
CA THR A 86 24.40 -3.11 -4.78
C THR A 86 23.50 -2.70 -5.95
N GLN A 87 23.10 -3.66 -6.80
CA GLN A 87 22.20 -3.39 -7.92
C GLN A 87 20.82 -2.95 -7.43
N LEU A 88 20.28 -3.60 -6.40
CA LEU A 88 18.99 -3.27 -5.84
C LEU A 88 19.06 -1.95 -5.07
N ALA A 89 20.12 -1.73 -4.30
CA ALA A 89 20.37 -0.45 -3.61
C ALA A 89 20.35 0.74 -4.60
N ARG A 90 21.04 0.61 -5.74
CA ARG A 90 21.01 1.64 -6.81
C ARG A 90 19.62 1.80 -7.42
N LYS A 91 18.90 0.69 -7.69
CA LYS A 91 17.53 0.73 -8.26
C LYS A 91 16.55 1.49 -7.38
N TYR A 92 16.72 1.41 -6.05
CA TYR A 92 15.92 2.13 -5.06
C TYR A 92 16.51 3.48 -4.65
N GLY A 93 17.67 3.87 -5.20
CA GLY A 93 18.32 5.14 -4.89
C GLY A 93 18.73 5.25 -3.43
N ILE A 94 19.23 4.15 -2.84
CA ILE A 94 19.62 4.12 -1.44
C ILE A 94 20.95 4.87 -1.27
N THR A 95 20.90 5.99 -0.57
CA THR A 95 22.06 6.85 -0.26
C THR A 95 22.42 6.84 1.23
N SER A 96 21.52 6.35 2.07
CA SER A 96 21.73 6.24 3.52
C SER A 96 20.89 5.09 4.09
N ILE A 97 21.38 4.47 5.14
CA ILE A 97 20.73 3.36 5.88
C ILE A 97 20.74 3.67 7.40
N PRO A 98 19.80 3.08 8.18
CA PRO A 98 18.69 2.24 7.72
C PRO A 98 17.73 3.00 6.81
N ARG A 99 17.15 2.30 5.81
CA ARG A 99 16.07 2.83 4.99
C ARG A 99 14.97 1.80 4.88
N VAL A 100 13.77 2.18 5.29
CA VAL A 100 12.58 1.33 5.25
C VAL A 100 11.63 1.84 4.17
N ILE A 101 11.31 0.98 3.21
CA ILE A 101 10.32 1.25 2.18
C ILE A 101 9.19 0.24 2.34
N VAL A 102 7.95 0.72 2.35
CA VAL A 102 6.77 -0.14 2.24
C VAL A 102 6.11 0.14 0.92
N GLU A 103 5.99 -0.89 0.09
CA GLU A 103 5.37 -0.75 -1.23
C GLU A 103 4.39 -1.89 -1.53
N VAL A 104 3.51 -1.67 -2.49
CA VAL A 104 2.69 -2.72 -3.08
C VAL A 104 3.53 -3.44 -4.13
N ALA A 105 3.55 -4.77 -4.08
CA ALA A 105 4.32 -5.61 -4.99
C ALA A 105 3.69 -5.67 -6.39
N ASN A 106 3.45 -4.50 -6.97
CA ASN A 106 2.95 -4.37 -8.33
C ASN A 106 4.01 -3.71 -9.23
N ASN A 107 3.84 -3.85 -10.54
CA ASN A 107 4.76 -3.26 -11.51
C ASN A 107 4.75 -1.72 -11.54
N GLN A 108 3.92 -1.08 -10.71
CA GLN A 108 3.71 0.36 -10.67
C GLN A 108 4.62 1.09 -9.67
N LYS A 109 5.33 0.36 -8.79
CA LYS A 109 6.14 0.89 -7.68
C LYS A 109 5.31 1.88 -6.84
N ASP A 110 4.24 1.39 -6.27
CA ASP A 110 3.36 2.19 -5.43
C ASP A 110 3.84 2.17 -3.99
N VAL A 111 4.61 3.18 -3.64
CA VAL A 111 5.23 3.34 -2.31
C VAL A 111 4.20 3.89 -1.33
N LEU A 112 3.97 3.15 -0.24
CA LEU A 112 3.13 3.53 0.89
C LEU A 112 3.94 4.31 1.93
N ILE A 113 5.12 3.80 2.29
CA ILE A 113 6.06 4.44 3.24
C ILE A 113 7.45 4.47 2.60
N ASP A 114 8.18 5.56 2.82
CA ASP A 114 9.60 5.67 2.50
C ASP A 114 10.27 6.52 3.60
N LYS A 115 11.10 5.87 4.42
CA LYS A 115 11.75 6.49 5.58
C LYS A 115 13.23 6.15 5.61
N SER A 116 14.03 7.19 5.73
CA SER A 116 15.48 7.10 5.87
C SER A 116 15.93 7.48 7.28
N GLY A 117 16.99 6.84 7.77
CA GLY A 117 17.55 7.05 9.08
C GLY A 117 16.85 6.27 10.19
N PHE A 118 17.48 6.26 11.36
CA PHE A 118 16.95 5.59 12.54
C PHE A 118 15.62 6.21 12.99
N ARG A 119 14.65 5.35 13.28
CA ARG A 119 13.37 5.73 13.90
C ARG A 119 13.04 4.78 15.03
N SER A 120 12.41 5.27 16.07
CA SER A 120 12.01 4.45 17.21
C SER A 120 10.95 3.39 16.81
N LYS A 121 10.88 2.30 17.58
CA LYS A 121 9.87 1.25 17.42
C LYS A 121 8.46 1.82 17.28
N ASN A 122 8.06 2.73 18.17
CA ASN A 122 6.70 3.29 18.19
C ASN A 122 6.37 4.09 16.92
N GLN A 123 7.36 4.84 16.38
CA GLN A 123 7.17 5.59 15.14
C GLN A 123 6.92 4.68 13.93
N HIS A 124 7.65 3.55 13.83
CA HIS A 124 7.44 2.59 12.75
C HIS A 124 6.16 1.78 12.95
N LEU A 125 5.95 1.22 14.15
CA LEU A 125 4.80 0.38 14.42
C LEU A 125 3.47 1.10 14.20
N SER A 126 3.35 2.36 14.58
CA SER A 126 2.10 3.12 14.38
C SER A 126 1.72 3.23 12.90
N GLU A 127 2.70 3.48 12.02
CA GLU A 127 2.48 3.55 10.58
C GLU A 127 2.20 2.15 9.98
N LEU A 128 2.96 1.13 10.40
CA LEU A 128 2.80 -0.24 9.91
C LEU A 128 1.46 -0.86 10.36
N GLN A 129 1.10 -0.70 11.63
CA GLN A 129 -0.20 -1.17 12.15
C GLN A 129 -1.38 -0.50 11.43
N TYR A 130 -1.22 0.76 11.05
CA TYR A 130 -2.24 1.47 10.31
C TYR A 130 -2.42 0.90 8.89
N ILE A 131 -1.34 0.63 8.17
CA ILE A 131 -1.39 0.02 6.83
C ILE A 131 -1.82 -1.44 6.91
N ASN A 132 -1.46 -2.16 7.98
CA ASN A 132 -1.80 -3.59 8.17
C ASN A 132 -3.31 -3.88 8.15
N GLN A 133 -4.15 -2.88 8.33
CA GLN A 133 -5.61 -3.04 8.26
C GLN A 133 -6.17 -2.93 6.83
N PHE A 134 -5.36 -2.52 5.83
CA PHE A 134 -5.83 -2.40 4.45
C PHE A 134 -5.84 -3.75 3.74
N ASP A 135 -6.98 -4.07 3.12
CA ASP A 135 -7.07 -5.18 2.16
C ASP A 135 -6.62 -4.67 0.79
N LEU A 136 -5.48 -5.17 0.32
CA LEU A 136 -4.89 -4.75 -0.95
C LEU A 136 -5.39 -5.57 -2.15
N LYS A 137 -6.32 -6.50 -1.95
CA LYS A 137 -6.82 -7.39 -3.00
C LYS A 137 -7.26 -6.64 -4.26
N GLU A 138 -8.08 -5.61 -4.11
CA GLU A 138 -8.56 -4.82 -5.26
C GLU A 138 -7.41 -4.11 -6.00
N VAL A 139 -6.33 -3.72 -5.28
CA VAL A 139 -5.16 -3.14 -5.91
C VAL A 139 -4.42 -4.17 -6.76
N TYR A 140 -4.31 -5.40 -6.28
CA TYR A 140 -3.64 -6.48 -7.03
C TYR A 140 -4.49 -7.00 -8.21
N LEU A 141 -5.81 -6.91 -8.13
CA LEU A 141 -6.71 -7.29 -9.22
C LEU A 141 -6.82 -6.23 -10.33
N ALA A 142 -6.33 -5.01 -10.09
CA ALA A 142 -6.39 -3.93 -11.06
C ALA A 142 -5.51 -4.22 -12.30
N ASN A 143 -6.08 -4.07 -13.49
CA ASN A 143 -5.41 -4.38 -14.77
C ASN A 143 -4.99 -3.11 -15.55
N ASN A 144 -5.48 -1.95 -15.15
CA ASN A 144 -5.19 -0.68 -15.81
C ASN A 144 -5.12 0.48 -14.83
N GLU A 145 -4.62 1.63 -15.30
CA GLU A 145 -4.39 2.81 -14.48
C GLU A 145 -5.66 3.36 -13.82
N SER A 146 -6.83 3.26 -14.48
CA SER A 146 -8.11 3.72 -13.90
C SER A 146 -8.56 2.81 -12.76
N GLU A 147 -8.40 1.51 -12.89
CA GLU A 147 -8.71 0.53 -11.85
C GLU A 147 -7.79 0.70 -10.64
N TYR A 148 -6.46 0.85 -10.84
CA TYR A 148 -5.54 1.19 -9.75
C TYR A 148 -5.97 2.47 -9.03
N GLY A 149 -6.33 3.51 -9.80
CA GLY A 149 -6.82 4.76 -9.23
C GLY A 149 -8.06 4.56 -8.36
N SER A 150 -9.02 3.77 -8.82
CA SER A 150 -10.25 3.44 -8.10
C SER A 150 -9.98 2.62 -6.85
N ALA A 151 -9.16 1.57 -6.94
CA ALA A 151 -8.80 0.70 -5.82
C ALA A 151 -8.18 1.51 -4.66
N TYR A 152 -7.18 2.36 -4.93
CA TYR A 152 -6.57 3.21 -3.89
C TYR A 152 -7.55 4.22 -3.29
N ARG A 153 -8.48 4.76 -4.07
CA ARG A 153 -9.53 5.64 -3.55
C ARG A 153 -10.49 4.88 -2.63
N ASN A 154 -10.90 3.70 -3.03
CA ASN A 154 -11.80 2.86 -2.23
C ASN A 154 -11.17 2.48 -0.89
N LEU A 155 -9.87 2.15 -0.86
CA LEU A 155 -9.13 1.96 0.38
C LEU A 155 -9.17 3.22 1.27
N PHE A 156 -9.01 4.41 0.70
CA PHE A 156 -9.14 5.65 1.48
C PHE A 156 -10.56 5.88 2.00
N ILE A 157 -11.58 5.60 1.19
CA ILE A 157 -12.98 5.78 1.59
C ILE A 157 -13.35 4.80 2.71
N SER A 158 -12.84 3.56 2.67
CA SER A 158 -13.05 2.53 3.71
C SER A 158 -12.29 2.83 5.01
N ASP A 159 -11.27 3.69 4.97
CA ASP A 159 -10.53 4.11 6.15
C ASP A 159 -11.39 4.96 7.08
N LYS A 160 -11.76 4.41 8.25
CA LYS A 160 -12.59 5.08 9.24
C LYS A 160 -12.03 6.43 9.70
N LYS A 161 -10.70 6.57 9.73
CA LYS A 161 -10.02 7.80 10.16
C LYS A 161 -9.83 8.79 9.01
N LYS A 162 -9.92 8.34 7.76
CA LYS A 162 -9.65 9.13 6.54
C LYS A 162 -8.35 9.94 6.60
N SER A 163 -7.34 9.42 7.31
CA SER A 163 -6.10 10.14 7.62
C SER A 163 -4.95 9.80 6.68
N TYR A 164 -5.01 8.65 5.98
CA TYR A 164 -3.91 8.19 5.15
C TYR A 164 -3.97 8.74 3.73
N THR A 165 -3.71 10.03 3.60
CA THR A 165 -3.82 10.76 2.31
C THR A 165 -2.85 10.25 1.22
N THR A 166 -1.90 9.39 1.56
CA THR A 166 -1.02 8.71 0.58
C THR A 166 -1.84 7.88 -0.40
N LEU A 167 -2.93 7.23 0.03
CA LEU A 167 -3.84 6.50 -0.86
C LEU A 167 -4.45 7.41 -1.93
N LEU A 168 -4.88 8.63 -1.56
CA LEU A 168 -5.39 9.59 -2.53
C LEU A 168 -4.31 10.15 -3.47
N LYS A 169 -3.05 10.22 -3.01
CA LYS A 169 -1.93 10.58 -3.88
C LYS A 169 -1.67 9.49 -4.93
N LEU A 170 -1.68 8.22 -4.52
CA LEU A 170 -1.55 7.08 -5.41
C LEU A 170 -2.72 7.00 -6.40
N SER A 171 -3.96 7.09 -5.91
CA SER A 171 -5.15 7.17 -6.73
C SER A 171 -5.03 8.27 -7.81
N SER A 172 -4.66 9.48 -7.40
CA SER A 172 -4.50 10.61 -8.34
C SER A 172 -3.32 10.42 -9.32
N LYS A 173 -2.24 9.73 -8.90
CA LYS A 173 -1.12 9.35 -9.77
C LYS A 173 -1.62 8.48 -10.91
N HIS A 174 -2.41 7.44 -10.61
CA HIS A 174 -2.93 6.51 -11.59
C HIS A 174 -3.96 7.15 -12.53
N PHE A 175 -4.93 7.89 -12.03
CA PHE A 175 -5.86 8.62 -12.91
C PHE A 175 -5.16 9.63 -13.83
N LYS A 176 -4.08 10.27 -13.39
CA LYS A 176 -3.28 11.14 -14.27
C LYS A 176 -2.55 10.35 -15.34
N LYS A 177 -2.06 9.14 -15.04
CA LYS A 177 -1.45 8.27 -16.05
C LYS A 177 -2.50 7.78 -17.06
N ALA A 178 -3.70 7.41 -16.58
CA ALA A 178 -4.82 7.05 -17.45
C ALA A 178 -5.19 8.19 -18.40
N LEU A 179 -5.27 9.44 -17.91
CA LEU A 179 -5.53 10.62 -18.74
C LEU A 179 -4.47 10.89 -19.82
N LYS A 180 -3.21 10.49 -19.58
CA LYS A 180 -2.15 10.63 -20.60
C LYS A 180 -2.33 9.64 -21.75
N LYS A 181 -2.90 8.46 -21.45
CA LYS A 181 -3.19 7.42 -22.44
C LYS A 181 -4.46 7.77 -23.21
N GLU A 182 -5.49 8.18 -22.48
CA GLU A 182 -6.79 8.52 -23.04
C GLU A 182 -7.41 9.68 -22.26
N LYS A 183 -7.71 10.78 -22.99
CA LYS A 183 -8.39 11.94 -22.41
C LYS A 183 -9.88 11.64 -22.33
N ASN A 184 -10.35 11.22 -21.15
CA ASN A 184 -11.77 11.00 -20.90
C ASN A 184 -12.26 11.78 -19.67
N THR A 185 -13.56 12.03 -19.64
CA THR A 185 -14.24 12.79 -18.58
C THR A 185 -14.17 12.05 -17.24
N ILE A 186 -14.33 10.72 -17.26
CA ILE A 186 -14.31 9.88 -16.05
C ILE A 186 -13.02 10.09 -15.23
N ASN A 187 -11.85 10.00 -15.88
CA ASN A 187 -10.57 10.17 -15.19
C ASN A 187 -10.38 11.59 -14.66
N GLN A 188 -10.90 12.61 -15.37
CA GLN A 188 -10.88 13.99 -14.90
C GLN A 188 -11.78 14.18 -13.67
N LEU A 189 -12.99 13.66 -13.67
CA LEU A 189 -13.91 13.66 -12.53
C LEU A 189 -13.32 12.92 -11.33
N ASN A 190 -12.68 11.78 -11.53
CA ASN A 190 -12.03 11.01 -10.48
C ASN A 190 -10.90 11.80 -9.79
N ILE A 191 -10.10 12.55 -10.54
CA ILE A 191 -9.06 13.43 -9.96
C ILE A 191 -9.69 14.56 -9.14
N ILE A 192 -10.79 15.14 -9.62
CA ILE A 192 -11.54 16.19 -8.90
C ILE A 192 -12.16 15.62 -7.62
N TYR A 193 -12.72 14.43 -7.67
CA TYR A 193 -13.25 13.73 -6.50
C TYR A 193 -12.18 13.51 -5.43
N ASN A 194 -10.99 13.05 -5.84
CA ASN A 194 -9.86 12.92 -4.90
C ASN A 194 -9.44 14.24 -4.24
N LEU A 195 -9.58 15.38 -4.93
CA LEU A 195 -9.34 16.70 -4.34
C LEU A 195 -10.39 17.03 -3.29
N LYS A 196 -11.65 16.67 -3.51
CA LYS A 196 -12.73 16.82 -2.52
C LYS A 196 -12.44 15.96 -1.27
N LEU A 197 -12.19 14.68 -1.46
CA LEU A 197 -11.88 13.75 -0.38
C LEU A 197 -10.67 14.20 0.47
N LYS A 198 -9.73 14.90 -0.15
CA LYS A 198 -8.56 15.48 0.53
C LYS A 198 -8.86 16.81 1.27
N GLY A 199 -10.08 17.30 1.23
CA GLY A 199 -10.44 18.60 1.80
C GLY A 199 -10.05 19.81 0.95
N SER A 200 -9.62 19.61 -0.31
CA SER A 200 -9.22 20.70 -1.23
C SER A 200 -10.41 21.22 -2.07
N SER A 201 -11.55 21.52 -1.43
CA SER A 201 -12.84 21.86 -2.08
C SER A 201 -12.72 23.04 -3.05
N LYS A 202 -12.02 24.12 -2.67
CA LYS A 202 -11.82 25.29 -3.56
C LYS A 202 -11.15 24.90 -4.89
N LYS A 203 -10.11 24.07 -4.81
CA LYS A 203 -9.39 23.58 -6.01
C LYS A 203 -10.22 22.61 -6.83
N ALA A 204 -10.98 21.74 -6.17
CA ALA A 204 -11.91 20.81 -6.83
C ALA A 204 -12.98 21.56 -7.60
N ASN A 205 -13.67 22.54 -6.99
CA ASN A 205 -14.71 23.36 -7.65
C ASN A 205 -14.14 24.10 -8.86
N LYS A 206 -12.99 24.78 -8.71
CA LYS A 206 -12.33 25.45 -9.85
C LYS A 206 -12.02 24.50 -11.01
N ASN A 207 -11.59 23.27 -10.73
CA ASN A 207 -11.31 22.28 -11.77
C ASN A 207 -12.61 21.75 -12.41
N LEU A 208 -13.68 21.60 -11.62
CA LEU A 208 -14.99 21.17 -12.11
C LEU A 208 -15.59 22.21 -13.07
N GLU A 209 -15.53 23.50 -12.73
CA GLU A 209 -15.96 24.60 -13.60
C GLU A 209 -15.21 24.61 -14.93
N LYS A 210 -13.90 24.39 -14.90
CA LYS A 210 -13.08 24.35 -16.13
C LYS A 210 -13.41 23.17 -17.04
N LEU A 211 -13.96 22.09 -16.51
CA LEU A 211 -14.30 20.91 -17.27
C LEU A 211 -15.48 21.10 -18.22
N LYS A 212 -16.31 22.15 -17.99
CA LYS A 212 -17.47 22.51 -18.85
C LYS A 212 -18.33 21.31 -19.20
N LEU A 213 -18.72 20.53 -18.18
CA LEU A 213 -19.48 19.29 -18.36
C LEU A 213 -20.86 19.58 -18.99
N ASP A 214 -21.21 18.81 -20.00
CA ASP A 214 -22.59 18.67 -20.42
C ASP A 214 -23.32 17.70 -19.47
N LYS A 215 -23.96 18.25 -18.45
CA LYS A 215 -24.60 17.47 -17.39
C LYS A 215 -25.76 16.63 -17.89
N ALA A 216 -26.36 16.99 -19.02
CA ALA A 216 -27.48 16.25 -19.59
C ALA A 216 -27.04 14.95 -20.29
N ASN A 217 -25.79 14.89 -20.71
CA ASN A 217 -25.22 13.79 -21.49
C ASN A 217 -24.12 13.01 -20.75
N LEU A 218 -24.08 13.08 -19.42
CA LEU A 218 -23.17 12.25 -18.63
C LEU A 218 -23.62 10.79 -18.67
N SER A 219 -22.68 9.87 -18.86
CA SER A 219 -22.92 8.46 -18.62
C SER A 219 -23.28 8.20 -17.16
N GLU A 220 -23.88 7.06 -16.86
CA GLU A 220 -24.28 6.68 -15.49
C GLU A 220 -23.09 6.78 -14.51
N MET A 221 -21.93 6.23 -14.89
CA MET A 221 -20.72 6.29 -14.08
C MET A 221 -20.20 7.73 -13.89
N GLU A 222 -20.22 8.55 -14.94
CA GLU A 222 -19.81 9.97 -14.84
C GLU A 222 -20.74 10.75 -13.92
N ASN A 223 -22.04 10.50 -14.01
CA ASN A 223 -23.04 11.14 -13.15
C ASN A 223 -22.86 10.69 -11.69
N GLU A 224 -22.63 9.40 -11.41
CA GLU A 224 -22.35 8.93 -10.06
C GLU A 224 -21.15 9.67 -9.45
N ILE A 225 -20.02 9.73 -10.16
CA ILE A 225 -18.82 10.42 -9.69
C ILE A 225 -19.11 11.92 -9.50
N PHE A 226 -19.82 12.54 -10.43
CA PHE A 226 -20.21 13.94 -10.34
C PHE A 226 -21.07 14.21 -9.10
N GLN A 227 -22.09 13.40 -8.82
CA GLN A 227 -22.92 13.49 -7.62
C GLN A 227 -22.07 13.36 -6.36
N ASN A 228 -21.15 12.41 -6.32
CA ASN A 228 -20.22 12.27 -5.20
C ASN A 228 -19.34 13.51 -4.97
N ILE A 229 -18.97 14.25 -6.02
CA ILE A 229 -18.20 15.49 -5.92
C ILE A 229 -19.04 16.61 -5.32
N ILE A 230 -20.31 16.76 -5.72
CA ILE A 230 -21.16 17.87 -5.28
C ILE A 230 -21.80 17.62 -3.92
N THR A 231 -22.09 16.36 -3.56
CA THR A 231 -22.75 15.99 -2.30
C THR A 231 -21.78 15.81 -1.14
N ASN A 232 -20.52 15.40 -1.39
CA ASN A 232 -19.50 15.29 -0.35
C ASN A 232 -19.05 16.69 0.11
N SER A 233 -19.89 17.34 0.89
CA SER A 233 -19.51 18.46 1.78
C SER A 233 -18.84 17.83 3.00
N ILE A 234 -17.50 17.71 2.96
CA ILE A 234 -16.68 17.37 4.13
C ILE A 234 -16.42 18.64 4.92
#